data_fc7921f4ca6b2faacd04f069844a6d0d
#
_entry.id   fc7921f4ca6b2faacd04f069844a6d0d
#
_cell.length_a   1.000
_cell.length_b   1.000
_cell.length_c   1.000
_cell.angle_alpha   90.00
_cell.angle_beta   90.00
_cell.angle_gamma   90.00
#
_symmetry.space_group_name_H-M   'P 1'
#
loop_
_entity.id
_entity.type
_entity.pdbx_description
1 polymer ?
#
loop_
_entity_poly.entity_id
_entity_poly.type
_entity_poly.pdbx_seq_one_letter_code
_entity_poly.pdbx_strand_id
1 'polypeptide(L)'
;MRVFSSAAETVSLFEELEHTVDLLTRVQSFPELSAVLKLYVISWISLSDLLARLLNDTLDLGIAELDVKFDAIIRNEHVRRSGVPEIVKKYAKAIQYNHFRKLRNNIVHRGKLDDIELATIRIDWFRTAAKANVLRDVEWAANVALTETNVAERAQALIAKRQAEYREHLGVTFSFLNEIALVIVPIVTGRAL
;
A
#
# COMPACT_ATOMS: atom_id res chain seq x y z
N MET A 1 12.80 18.81 -17.08
CA MET A 1 11.88 19.33 -16.03
C MET A 1 10.93 18.25 -15.50
N ARG A 2 10.26 17.41 -16.34
CA ARG A 2 9.31 16.35 -15.88
C ARG A 2 9.94 15.32 -14.94
N VAL A 3 11.12 14.81 -15.25
CA VAL A 3 11.82 13.80 -14.40
C VAL A 3 12.03 14.29 -12.97
N PHE A 4 12.44 15.56 -12.79
CA PHE A 4 12.64 16.12 -11.45
C PHE A 4 11.33 16.28 -10.67
N SER A 5 10.23 16.63 -11.34
CA SER A 5 8.91 16.70 -10.72
C SER A 5 8.45 15.32 -10.25
N SER A 6 8.49 14.31 -11.14
CA SER A 6 8.08 12.94 -10.80
C SER A 6 8.96 12.34 -9.69
N ALA A 7 10.26 12.65 -9.68
CA ALA A 7 11.15 12.21 -8.61
C ALA A 7 10.81 12.84 -7.26
N ALA A 8 10.59 14.16 -7.23
CA ALA A 8 10.23 14.87 -5.99
C ALA A 8 8.88 14.38 -5.43
N GLU A 9 7.88 14.20 -6.29
CA GLU A 9 6.58 13.65 -5.92
C GLU A 9 6.70 12.21 -5.36
N THR A 10 7.57 11.39 -5.97
CA THR A 10 7.84 10.03 -5.50
C THR A 10 8.44 10.01 -4.10
N VAL A 11 9.42 10.88 -3.83
CA VAL A 11 10.06 10.99 -2.50
C VAL A 11 9.04 11.46 -1.46
N SER A 12 8.27 12.52 -1.76
CA SER A 12 7.25 13.04 -0.85
C SER A 12 6.22 11.97 -0.48
N LEU A 13 5.73 11.21 -1.47
CA LEU A 13 4.74 10.18 -1.20
C LEU A 13 5.33 8.97 -0.46
N PHE A 14 6.61 8.69 -0.64
CA PHE A 14 7.30 7.67 0.13
C PHE A 14 7.38 8.06 1.62
N GLU A 15 7.73 9.33 1.92
CA GLU A 15 7.73 9.86 3.29
C GLU A 15 6.33 9.86 3.92
N GLU A 16 5.29 10.20 3.15
CA GLU A 16 3.89 10.10 3.59
C GLU A 16 3.49 8.65 3.93
N LEU A 17 3.97 7.67 3.17
CA LEU A 17 3.72 6.26 3.45
C LEU A 17 4.43 5.80 4.72
N GLU A 18 5.68 6.19 4.95
CA GLU A 18 6.39 5.91 6.20
C GLU A 18 5.62 6.48 7.39
N HIS A 19 5.18 7.73 7.29
CA HIS A 19 4.35 8.36 8.32
C HIS A 19 3.02 7.62 8.52
N THR A 20 2.37 7.17 7.46
CA THR A 20 1.11 6.39 7.53
C THR A 20 1.31 5.06 8.27
N VAL A 21 2.45 4.39 8.06
CA VAL A 21 2.80 3.17 8.81
C VAL A 21 2.97 3.45 10.30
N ASP A 22 3.59 4.58 10.65
CA ASP A 22 3.77 4.98 12.03
C ASP A 22 2.45 5.41 12.70
N LEU A 23 1.51 5.98 11.95
CA LEU A 23 0.17 6.28 12.46
C LEU A 23 -0.57 5.03 12.97
N LEU A 24 -0.30 3.84 12.41
CA LEU A 24 -0.91 2.59 12.91
C LEU A 24 -0.64 2.35 14.39
N THR A 25 0.51 2.79 14.93
CA THR A 25 0.84 2.65 16.36
C THR A 25 0.01 3.55 17.27
N ARG A 26 -0.60 4.60 16.71
CA ARG A 26 -1.35 5.63 17.45
C ARG A 26 -2.86 5.47 17.34
N VAL A 27 -3.32 4.48 16.58
CA VAL A 27 -4.74 4.19 16.37
C VAL A 27 -5.39 3.78 17.70
N GLN A 28 -6.46 4.47 18.07
CA GLN A 28 -7.21 4.24 19.31
C GLN A 28 -8.62 3.69 19.08
N SER A 29 -9.10 3.74 17.84
CA SER A 29 -10.46 3.32 17.51
C SER A 29 -10.52 2.52 16.21
N PHE A 30 -11.56 1.70 16.07
CA PHE A 30 -11.80 0.94 14.84
C PHE A 30 -12.01 1.82 13.61
N PRO A 31 -12.76 2.94 13.66
CA PRO A 31 -12.86 3.86 12.54
C PRO A 31 -11.51 4.44 12.09
N GLU A 32 -10.65 4.81 13.05
CA GLU A 32 -9.28 5.27 12.75
C GLU A 32 -8.45 4.19 12.09
N LEU A 33 -8.48 2.95 12.60
CA LEU A 33 -7.78 1.82 11.97
C LEU A 33 -8.22 1.64 10.52
N SER A 34 -9.51 1.63 10.27
CA SER A 34 -10.05 1.51 8.91
C SER A 34 -9.62 2.67 8.01
N ALA A 35 -9.57 3.89 8.54
CA ALA A 35 -9.14 5.08 7.80
C ALA A 35 -7.65 5.01 7.43
N VAL A 36 -6.78 4.66 8.38
CA VAL A 36 -5.34 4.54 8.17
C VAL A 36 -5.01 3.43 7.16
N LEU A 37 -5.68 2.26 7.27
CA LEU A 37 -5.49 1.17 6.32
C LEU A 37 -5.94 1.55 4.89
N LYS A 38 -7.05 2.28 4.75
CA LYS A 38 -7.49 2.81 3.45
C LYS A 38 -6.49 3.81 2.88
N LEU A 39 -6.03 4.74 3.71
CA LEU A 39 -5.03 5.73 3.31
C LEU A 39 -3.77 5.03 2.80
N TYR A 40 -3.26 4.03 3.52
CA TYR A 40 -2.10 3.27 3.09
C TYR A 40 -2.31 2.64 1.71
N VAL A 41 -3.42 1.95 1.48
CA VAL A 41 -3.71 1.29 0.19
C VAL A 41 -3.77 2.31 -0.96
N ILE A 42 -4.38 3.47 -0.74
CA ILE A 42 -4.48 4.53 -1.75
C ILE A 42 -3.09 5.09 -2.07
N SER A 43 -2.34 5.51 -1.04
CA SER A 43 -1.00 6.09 -1.21
C SER A 43 -0.01 5.09 -1.79
N TRP A 44 -0.11 3.81 -1.42
CA TRP A 44 0.73 2.74 -1.95
C TRP A 44 0.58 2.55 -3.47
N ILE A 45 -0.66 2.54 -3.97
CA ILE A 45 -0.90 2.46 -5.42
C ILE A 45 -0.50 3.75 -6.12
N SER A 46 -0.72 4.91 -5.49
CA SER A 46 -0.27 6.20 -6.03
C SER A 46 1.26 6.24 -6.18
N LEU A 47 2.02 5.72 -5.20
CA LEU A 47 3.47 5.57 -5.30
C LEU A 47 3.86 4.67 -6.48
N SER A 48 3.17 3.54 -6.65
CA SER A 48 3.43 2.62 -7.77
C SER A 48 3.15 3.28 -9.12
N ASP A 49 2.10 4.08 -9.23
CA ASP A 49 1.77 4.83 -10.45
C ASP A 49 2.81 5.93 -10.72
N LEU A 50 3.30 6.63 -9.68
CA LEU A 50 4.38 7.62 -9.80
C LEU A 50 5.71 6.99 -10.21
N LEU A 51 6.06 5.82 -9.66
CA LEU A 51 7.24 5.07 -10.07
C LEU A 51 7.17 4.65 -11.54
N ALA A 52 5.99 4.24 -12.03
CA ALA A 52 5.80 3.96 -13.44
C ALA A 52 5.98 5.22 -14.32
N ARG A 53 5.46 6.38 -13.88
CA ARG A 53 5.68 7.67 -14.57
C ARG A 53 7.14 8.07 -14.57
N LEU A 54 7.83 7.95 -13.45
CA LEU A 54 9.27 8.24 -13.35
C LEU A 54 10.07 7.41 -14.35
N LEU A 55 9.76 6.12 -14.49
CA LEU A 55 10.38 5.23 -15.48
C LEU A 55 10.07 5.68 -16.92
N ASN A 56 8.79 6.01 -17.21
CA ASN A 56 8.39 6.51 -18.52
C ASN A 56 9.16 7.77 -18.91
N ASP A 57 9.25 8.74 -17.99
CA ASP A 57 9.88 10.02 -18.21
C ASP A 57 11.41 9.91 -18.30
N THR A 58 12.01 9.06 -17.47
CA THR A 58 13.48 8.88 -17.44
C THR A 58 14.00 8.14 -18.67
N LEU A 59 13.23 7.18 -19.18
CA LEU A 59 13.60 6.35 -20.32
C LEU A 59 13.00 6.86 -21.64
N ASP A 60 12.26 7.97 -21.61
CA ASP A 60 11.57 8.58 -22.75
C ASP A 60 10.74 7.56 -23.57
N LEU A 61 9.90 6.77 -22.86
CA LEU A 61 9.17 5.67 -23.47
C LEU A 61 7.99 6.12 -24.35
N GLY A 62 7.60 7.38 -24.29
CA GLY A 62 6.50 7.94 -25.06
C GLY A 62 5.11 7.40 -24.71
N ILE A 63 4.94 6.76 -23.55
CA ILE A 63 3.64 6.26 -23.10
C ILE A 63 2.79 7.45 -22.63
N ALA A 64 1.55 7.55 -23.13
CA ALA A 64 0.63 8.60 -22.72
C ALA A 64 0.36 8.54 -21.21
N GLU A 65 0.24 9.70 -20.55
CA GLU A 65 0.17 9.82 -19.09
C GLU A 65 -0.91 8.93 -18.45
N LEU A 66 -2.08 8.83 -19.05
CA LEU A 66 -3.21 8.03 -18.55
C LEU A 66 -2.97 6.51 -18.69
N ASP A 67 -2.05 6.12 -19.59
CA ASP A 67 -1.75 4.72 -19.88
C ASP A 67 -0.47 4.23 -19.18
N VAL A 68 0.26 5.11 -18.51
CA VAL A 68 1.50 4.77 -17.82
C VAL A 68 1.18 3.87 -16.63
N LYS A 69 1.57 2.61 -16.75
CA LYS A 69 1.44 1.54 -15.76
C LYS A 69 2.60 0.57 -15.93
N PHE A 70 2.92 -0.20 -14.92
CA PHE A 70 3.97 -1.22 -15.00
C PHE A 70 3.78 -2.18 -16.18
N ASP A 71 2.54 -2.61 -16.48
CA ASP A 71 2.26 -3.46 -17.62
C ASP A 71 2.61 -2.82 -18.97
N ALA A 72 2.39 -1.52 -19.11
CA ALA A 72 2.75 -0.79 -20.32
C ALA A 72 4.28 -0.67 -20.47
N ILE A 73 4.99 -0.40 -19.38
CA ILE A 73 6.47 -0.36 -19.37
C ILE A 73 7.05 -1.73 -19.73
N ILE A 74 6.53 -2.81 -19.10
CA ILE A 74 6.99 -4.19 -19.36
C ILE A 74 6.85 -4.58 -20.84
N ARG A 75 5.81 -4.08 -21.52
CA ARG A 75 5.54 -4.38 -22.95
C ARG A 75 6.21 -3.42 -23.92
N ASN A 76 6.82 -2.35 -23.42
CA ASN A 76 7.42 -1.34 -24.29
C ASN A 76 8.68 -1.88 -24.99
N GLU A 77 8.74 -1.74 -26.31
CA GLU A 77 9.82 -2.30 -27.12
C GLU A 77 11.17 -1.64 -26.84
N HIS A 78 11.19 -0.35 -26.48
CA HIS A 78 12.42 0.39 -26.19
C HIS A 78 13.20 -0.18 -25.01
N VAL A 79 12.50 -0.76 -24.02
CA VAL A 79 13.13 -1.35 -22.83
C VAL A 79 13.19 -2.87 -22.83
N ARG A 80 12.64 -3.52 -23.85
CA ARG A 80 12.50 -4.98 -23.89
C ARG A 80 13.80 -5.76 -23.68
N ARG A 81 14.95 -5.18 -24.04
CA ARG A 81 16.27 -5.79 -23.93
C ARG A 81 17.14 -5.20 -22.80
N SER A 82 16.63 -4.25 -22.05
CA SER A 82 17.41 -3.49 -21.06
C SER A 82 17.48 -4.12 -19.66
N GLY A 83 16.73 -5.20 -19.41
CA GLY A 83 16.57 -5.76 -18.05
C GLY A 83 15.49 -5.04 -17.20
N VAL A 84 15.03 -3.85 -17.61
CA VAL A 84 13.97 -3.10 -16.92
C VAL A 84 12.68 -3.92 -16.75
N PRO A 85 12.16 -4.63 -17.77
CA PRO A 85 10.94 -5.41 -17.65
C PRO A 85 11.00 -6.48 -16.55
N GLU A 86 12.12 -7.14 -16.38
CA GLU A 86 12.34 -8.19 -15.38
C GLU A 86 12.32 -7.61 -13.96
N ILE A 87 13.00 -6.49 -13.76
CA ILE A 87 13.04 -5.78 -12.47
C ILE A 87 11.63 -5.29 -12.11
N VAL A 88 10.91 -4.67 -13.06
CA VAL A 88 9.54 -4.18 -12.84
C VAL A 88 8.56 -5.33 -12.56
N LYS A 89 8.67 -6.46 -13.26
CA LYS A 89 7.85 -7.67 -12.97
C LYS A 89 8.11 -8.21 -11.58
N LYS A 90 9.38 -8.33 -11.19
CA LYS A 90 9.80 -8.77 -9.86
C LYS A 90 9.19 -7.89 -8.78
N TYR A 91 9.31 -6.57 -8.93
CA TYR A 91 8.74 -5.59 -8.02
C TYR A 91 7.22 -5.68 -7.94
N ALA A 92 6.52 -5.59 -9.07
CA ALA A 92 5.06 -5.65 -9.11
C ALA A 92 4.49 -6.93 -8.48
N LYS A 93 5.20 -8.06 -8.61
CA LYS A 93 4.85 -9.32 -7.93
C LYS A 93 5.09 -9.22 -6.43
N ALA A 94 6.25 -8.72 -6.00
CA ALA A 94 6.63 -8.64 -4.59
C ALA A 94 5.67 -7.75 -3.79
N ILE A 95 5.23 -6.62 -4.36
CA ILE A 95 4.28 -5.69 -3.74
C ILE A 95 2.81 -6.10 -3.94
N GLN A 96 2.53 -7.22 -4.55
CA GLN A 96 1.16 -7.65 -4.88
C GLN A 96 0.34 -6.57 -5.62
N TYR A 97 0.95 -5.86 -6.58
CA TYR A 97 0.40 -4.69 -7.25
C TYR A 97 -1.06 -4.84 -7.69
N ASN A 98 -1.40 -5.95 -8.35
CA ASN A 98 -2.77 -6.19 -8.84
C ASN A 98 -3.80 -6.34 -7.71
N HIS A 99 -3.39 -6.93 -6.57
CA HIS A 99 -4.24 -7.07 -5.39
C HIS A 99 -4.52 -5.69 -4.78
N PHE A 100 -3.50 -4.92 -4.50
CA PHE A 100 -3.65 -3.57 -3.93
C PHE A 100 -4.41 -2.63 -4.85
N ARG A 101 -4.20 -2.72 -6.17
CA ARG A 101 -4.97 -1.95 -7.15
C ARG A 101 -6.46 -2.27 -7.12
N LYS A 102 -6.83 -3.54 -6.96
CA LYS A 102 -8.22 -3.95 -6.77
C LYS A 102 -8.80 -3.38 -5.47
N LEU A 103 -8.06 -3.46 -4.36
CA LEU A 103 -8.46 -2.86 -3.09
C LEU A 103 -8.67 -1.35 -3.21
N ARG A 104 -7.73 -0.63 -3.82
CA ARG A 104 -7.85 0.82 -4.07
C ARG A 104 -9.12 1.15 -4.86
N ASN A 105 -9.41 0.42 -5.92
CA ASN A 105 -10.61 0.65 -6.72
C ASN A 105 -11.89 0.44 -5.89
N ASN A 106 -11.93 -0.58 -5.03
CA ASN A 106 -13.05 -0.79 -4.12
C ASN A 106 -13.19 0.33 -3.10
N ILE A 107 -12.08 0.85 -2.58
CA ILE A 107 -12.10 2.00 -1.65
C ILE A 107 -12.64 3.24 -2.35
N VAL A 108 -12.12 3.58 -3.53
CA VAL A 108 -12.48 4.81 -4.26
C VAL A 108 -13.92 4.78 -4.76
N HIS A 109 -14.39 3.65 -5.31
CA HIS A 109 -15.73 3.57 -5.91
C HIS A 109 -16.82 3.13 -4.95
N ARG A 110 -16.49 2.44 -3.86
CA ARG A 110 -17.45 1.86 -2.92
C ARG A 110 -17.24 2.27 -1.46
N GLY A 111 -16.17 3.01 -1.16
CA GLY A 111 -15.79 3.38 0.19
C GLY A 111 -15.38 2.21 1.10
N LYS A 112 -15.20 1.00 0.52
CA LYS A 112 -14.98 -0.24 1.28
C LYS A 112 -13.55 -0.74 1.10
N LEU A 113 -12.91 -1.06 2.21
CA LEU A 113 -11.70 -1.87 2.25
C LEU A 113 -12.13 -3.34 2.44
N ASP A 114 -11.92 -4.16 1.43
CA ASP A 114 -12.19 -5.59 1.47
C ASP A 114 -11.02 -6.32 2.16
N ASP A 115 -10.96 -6.18 3.48
CA ASP A 115 -10.03 -6.87 4.36
C ASP A 115 -10.85 -7.78 5.29
N ILE A 116 -10.69 -9.10 5.14
CA ILE A 116 -11.45 -10.10 5.90
C ILE A 116 -11.14 -10.04 7.39
N GLU A 117 -9.86 -9.82 7.77
CA GLU A 117 -9.46 -9.74 9.17
C GLU A 117 -10.08 -8.51 9.84
N LEU A 118 -10.02 -7.36 9.16
CA LEU A 118 -10.65 -6.13 9.61
C LEU A 118 -12.17 -6.28 9.70
N ALA A 119 -12.80 -6.90 8.71
CA ALA A 119 -14.26 -7.13 8.71
C ALA A 119 -14.70 -8.02 9.87
N THR A 120 -13.92 -9.06 10.20
CA THR A 120 -14.21 -9.96 11.31
C THR A 120 -14.12 -9.23 12.65
N ILE A 121 -13.06 -8.47 12.87
CA ILE A 121 -12.90 -7.65 14.10
C ILE A 121 -14.06 -6.66 14.24
N ARG A 122 -14.47 -6.03 13.11
CA ARG A 122 -15.61 -5.10 13.09
C ARG A 122 -16.92 -5.77 13.49
N ILE A 123 -17.17 -6.98 12.99
CA ILE A 123 -18.39 -7.74 13.33
C ILE A 123 -18.41 -8.07 14.81
N ASP A 124 -17.29 -8.54 15.36
CA ASP A 124 -17.18 -8.89 16.77
C ASP A 124 -17.33 -7.65 17.66
N TRP A 125 -16.74 -6.52 17.27
CA TRP A 125 -16.93 -5.25 17.96
C TRP A 125 -18.41 -4.81 17.99
N PHE A 126 -19.10 -4.86 16.83
CA PHE A 126 -20.53 -4.52 16.79
C PHE A 126 -21.40 -5.47 17.60
N ARG A 127 -21.10 -6.79 17.58
CA ARG A 127 -21.81 -7.78 18.39
C ARG A 127 -21.64 -7.50 19.89
N THR A 128 -20.44 -7.14 20.30
CA THR A 128 -20.14 -6.80 21.70
C THR A 128 -20.87 -5.53 22.12
N ALA A 129 -20.77 -4.45 21.31
CA ALA A 129 -21.46 -3.21 21.56
C ALA A 129 -23.00 -3.37 21.57
N ALA A 130 -23.56 -4.17 20.67
CA ALA A 130 -25.00 -4.46 20.64
C ALA A 130 -25.44 -5.24 21.91
N LYS A 131 -24.67 -6.23 22.32
CA LYS A 131 -24.92 -6.95 23.59
C LYS A 131 -24.84 -6.01 24.78
N ALA A 132 -23.89 -5.10 24.85
CA ALA A 132 -23.73 -4.12 25.92
C ALA A 132 -24.97 -3.23 26.11
N ASN A 133 -25.69 -2.94 25.06
CA ASN A 133 -26.89 -2.10 25.11
C ASN A 133 -28.19 -2.85 25.50
N VAL A 134 -28.21 -4.18 25.42
CA VAL A 134 -29.44 -4.97 25.55
C VAL A 134 -29.58 -5.64 26.94
N LEU A 135 -28.48 -5.95 27.62
CA LEU A 135 -28.49 -6.74 28.85
C LEU A 135 -27.84 -5.96 30.01
N ARG A 136 -28.55 -5.88 31.16
CA ARG A 136 -28.10 -5.11 32.33
C ARG A 136 -27.65 -6.02 33.52
N ASP A 137 -27.29 -7.27 33.26
CA ASP A 137 -26.96 -8.23 34.31
C ASP A 137 -25.44 -8.29 34.58
N VAL A 138 -25.06 -8.52 35.86
CA VAL A 138 -23.67 -8.45 36.35
C VAL A 138 -22.78 -9.54 35.76
N GLU A 139 -23.29 -10.75 35.56
CA GLU A 139 -22.57 -11.88 34.95
C GLU A 139 -22.27 -11.62 33.48
N TRP A 140 -23.13 -10.90 32.85
CA TRP A 140 -22.99 -10.46 31.46
C TRP A 140 -21.97 -9.33 31.33
N ALA A 141 -21.85 -8.40 32.29
CA ALA A 141 -20.83 -7.35 32.25
C ALA A 141 -19.41 -7.94 32.24
N ALA A 142 -19.14 -9.02 32.96
CA ALA A 142 -17.88 -9.73 32.94
C ALA A 142 -17.60 -10.37 31.55
N ASN A 143 -18.61 -10.97 30.93
CA ASN A 143 -18.50 -11.56 29.59
C ASN A 143 -18.29 -10.50 28.49
N VAL A 144 -18.90 -9.33 28.62
CA VAL A 144 -18.66 -8.19 27.72
C VAL A 144 -17.25 -7.70 27.86
N ALA A 145 -16.77 -7.45 29.09
CA ALA A 145 -15.40 -6.99 29.32
C ALA A 145 -14.35 -7.95 28.74
N LEU A 146 -14.56 -9.27 28.93
CA LEU A 146 -13.68 -10.29 28.34
C LEU A 146 -13.73 -10.25 26.81
N THR A 147 -14.91 -10.07 26.20
CA THR A 147 -15.04 -9.97 24.74
C THR A 147 -14.42 -8.70 24.20
N GLU A 148 -14.57 -7.57 24.89
CA GLU A 148 -13.91 -6.30 24.55
C GLU A 148 -12.39 -6.44 24.59
N THR A 149 -11.84 -7.08 25.61
CA THR A 149 -10.41 -7.37 25.72
C THR A 149 -9.93 -8.22 24.52
N ASN A 150 -10.62 -9.31 24.22
CA ASN A 150 -10.28 -10.17 23.08
C ASN A 150 -10.36 -9.43 21.72
N VAL A 151 -11.34 -8.54 21.53
CA VAL A 151 -11.45 -7.72 20.34
C VAL A 151 -10.30 -6.71 20.26
N ALA A 152 -9.93 -6.09 21.37
CA ALA A 152 -8.81 -5.17 21.46
C ALA A 152 -7.46 -5.87 21.16
N GLU A 153 -7.23 -7.04 21.73
CA GLU A 153 -6.02 -7.85 21.47
C GLU A 153 -5.91 -8.25 19.99
N ARG A 154 -7.02 -8.66 19.38
CA ARG A 154 -7.05 -9.00 17.95
C ARG A 154 -6.81 -7.78 17.06
N ALA A 155 -7.34 -6.62 17.44
CA ALA A 155 -7.08 -5.37 16.74
C ALA A 155 -5.60 -4.98 16.83
N GLN A 156 -4.98 -5.10 17.99
CA GLN A 156 -3.55 -4.85 18.20
C GLN A 156 -2.68 -5.84 17.37
N ALA A 157 -3.05 -7.13 17.38
CA ALA A 157 -2.36 -8.13 16.56
C ALA A 157 -2.47 -7.81 15.06
N LEU A 158 -3.63 -7.36 14.59
CA LEU A 158 -3.82 -6.92 13.19
C LEU A 158 -2.96 -5.70 12.88
N ILE A 159 -2.93 -4.69 13.76
CA ILE A 159 -2.08 -3.49 13.60
C ILE A 159 -0.62 -3.90 13.46
N ALA A 160 -0.10 -4.72 14.38
CA ALA A 160 1.29 -5.17 14.35
C ALA A 160 1.61 -5.95 13.04
N LYS A 161 0.70 -6.82 12.62
CA LYS A 161 0.82 -7.56 11.35
C LYS A 161 0.88 -6.61 10.16
N ARG A 162 -0.07 -5.68 10.03
CA ARG A 162 -0.10 -4.73 8.92
C ARG A 162 1.10 -3.80 8.91
N GLN A 163 1.55 -3.37 10.08
CA GLN A 163 2.75 -2.55 10.21
C GLN A 163 4.01 -3.29 9.70
N ALA A 164 4.17 -4.57 10.05
CA ALA A 164 5.27 -5.39 9.55
C ALA A 164 5.20 -5.57 8.03
N GLU A 165 4.03 -5.94 7.48
CA GLU A 165 3.80 -6.09 6.03
C GLU A 165 4.11 -4.79 5.27
N TYR A 166 3.67 -3.65 5.79
CA TYR A 166 3.86 -2.36 5.13
C TYR A 166 5.30 -1.88 5.17
N ARG A 167 6.02 -2.14 6.27
CA ARG A 167 7.48 -1.90 6.33
C ARG A 167 8.25 -2.78 5.36
N GLU A 168 7.85 -4.03 5.19
CA GLU A 168 8.42 -4.92 4.18
C GLU A 168 8.21 -4.36 2.77
N HIS A 169 7.01 -3.89 2.45
CA HIS A 169 6.73 -3.26 1.16
C HIS A 169 7.62 -2.04 0.89
N LEU A 170 7.81 -1.17 1.89
CA LEU A 170 8.73 -0.02 1.77
C LEU A 170 10.16 -0.46 1.50
N GLY A 171 10.64 -1.50 2.22
CA GLY A 171 11.96 -2.09 1.98
C GLY A 171 12.12 -2.67 0.57
N VAL A 172 11.09 -3.37 0.07
CA VAL A 172 11.05 -3.88 -1.31
C VAL A 172 11.10 -2.74 -2.32
N THR A 173 10.40 -1.63 -2.06
CA THR A 173 10.41 -0.45 -2.95
C THR A 173 11.78 0.22 -2.97
N PHE A 174 12.43 0.34 -1.82
CA PHE A 174 13.78 0.87 -1.76
C PHE A 174 14.79 0.01 -2.53
N SER A 175 14.68 -1.32 -2.39
CA SER A 175 15.50 -2.27 -3.17
C SER A 175 15.24 -2.15 -4.67
N PHE A 176 13.99 -1.99 -5.08
CA PHE A 176 13.61 -1.77 -6.47
C PHE A 176 14.24 -0.48 -7.03
N LEU A 177 14.17 0.63 -6.29
CA LEU A 177 14.78 1.89 -6.71
C LEU A 177 16.29 1.76 -6.92
N ASN A 178 16.98 1.01 -6.06
CA ASN A 178 18.41 0.74 -6.22
C ASN A 178 18.69 -0.16 -7.44
N GLU A 179 17.96 -1.27 -7.59
CA GLU A 179 18.12 -2.17 -8.75
C GLU A 179 17.87 -1.44 -10.08
N ILE A 180 16.79 -0.66 -10.15
CA ILE A 180 16.42 0.05 -11.38
C ILE A 180 17.41 1.17 -11.72
N ALA A 181 17.93 1.88 -10.71
CA ALA A 181 18.93 2.92 -10.91
C ALA A 181 20.21 2.37 -11.56
N LEU A 182 20.67 1.17 -11.15
CA LEU A 182 21.84 0.51 -11.73
C LEU A 182 21.67 0.21 -13.23
N VAL A 183 20.46 -0.03 -13.69
CA VAL A 183 20.16 -0.31 -15.10
C VAL A 183 19.90 0.98 -15.88
N ILE A 184 19.20 1.95 -15.29
CA ILE A 184 18.81 3.19 -15.98
C ILE A 184 19.98 4.15 -16.16
N VAL A 185 20.82 4.32 -15.14
CA VAL A 185 21.93 5.30 -15.20
C VAL A 185 22.84 5.06 -16.40
N PRO A 186 23.31 3.83 -16.70
CA PRO A 186 24.10 3.60 -17.93
C PRO A 186 23.35 3.93 -19.21
N ILE A 187 22.05 3.63 -19.30
CA ILE A 187 21.23 3.92 -20.48
C ILE A 187 21.16 5.43 -20.73
N VAL A 188 20.80 6.20 -19.69
CA VAL A 188 20.59 7.66 -19.79
C VAL A 188 21.90 8.40 -20.01
N THR A 189 23.01 7.90 -19.45
CA THR A 189 24.34 8.52 -19.63
C THR A 189 25.06 8.11 -20.92
N GLY A 190 24.43 7.29 -21.75
CA GLY A 190 25.05 6.77 -22.97
C GLY A 190 26.22 5.84 -22.72
N ARG A 191 26.37 5.30 -21.51
CA ARG A 191 27.43 4.35 -21.13
C ARG A 191 26.95 2.89 -21.17
N ALA A 192 25.74 2.65 -21.71
CA ALA A 192 25.26 1.29 -21.99
C ALA A 192 26.10 0.69 -23.11
N LEU A 193 26.79 -0.37 -22.81
CA LEU A 193 27.61 -1.17 -23.73
C LEU A 193 26.75 -1.87 -24.78
#